data_101a2eda796aa36e440b74f583ffe02a
#
_entry.id   101a2eda796aa36e440b74f583ffe02a
#
_cell.length_a   1.000
_cell.length_b   1.000
_cell.length_c   1.000
_cell.angle_alpha   90.00
_cell.angle_beta   90.00
_cell.angle_gamma   90.00
#
_symmetry.space_group_name_H-M   'P 1'
#
loop_
_entity.id
_entity.type
_entity.pdbx_description
1 polymer ?
#
loop_
_entity_poly.entity_id
_entity_poly.type
_entity_poly.pdbx_seq_one_letter_code
_entity_poly.pdbx_strand_id
1 'polypeptide(L)'
;MSNVSGLFKDLTTVKKARNGRLASWDQRGKNQDYWEIPAGETISLGEVEGPGCITHIWMTSSCRKVVAPSILDPVLNASAAPVMEIHPALGVIWDDYDPFYYRKVLIKITWDDQDTPSVLAPLGDFFCIGNSYPGNFSSLPFNVSLKPEEAGRYGAPCSVSCYFPMPFNKKAKIE
;
A
#
# COMPACT_ATOMS: atom_id res chain seq x y z
N MET A 1 36.92 1.79 -3.19
CA MET A 1 36.28 0.56 -2.67
C MET A 1 35.10 1.00 -1.82
N SER A 2 33.89 0.86 -2.33
CA SER A 2 32.68 1.19 -1.57
C SER A 2 32.55 0.19 -0.42
N ASN A 3 32.49 0.70 0.78
CA ASN A 3 32.44 -0.10 2.01
C ASN A 3 31.09 -0.81 2.13
N VAL A 4 30.92 -1.94 1.48
CA VAL A 4 29.75 -2.82 1.62
C VAL A 4 29.56 -3.26 3.09
N SER A 5 30.63 -3.16 3.90
CA SER A 5 30.58 -3.43 5.34
C SER A 5 29.68 -2.47 6.13
N GLY A 6 29.35 -1.28 5.60
CA GLY A 6 28.47 -0.32 6.26
C GLY A 6 27.01 -0.77 6.32
N LEU A 7 26.52 -1.43 5.27
CA LEU A 7 25.11 -1.87 5.20
C LEU A 7 24.77 -2.92 6.27
N PHE A 8 25.67 -3.87 6.52
CA PHE A 8 25.46 -4.93 7.51
C PHE A 8 25.82 -4.49 8.93
N LYS A 9 26.70 -3.50 9.09
CA LYS A 9 27.08 -2.97 10.41
C LYS A 9 25.88 -2.37 11.14
N ASP A 10 24.97 -1.73 10.41
CA ASP A 10 23.76 -1.13 10.97
C ASP A 10 22.72 -2.16 11.44
N LEU A 11 22.75 -3.38 10.89
CA LEU A 11 21.84 -4.47 11.30
C LEU A 11 22.14 -5.01 12.69
N THR A 12 23.40 -4.89 13.13
CA THR A 12 23.87 -5.40 14.43
C THR A 12 23.99 -4.32 15.51
N THR A 13 23.64 -3.07 15.15
CA THR A 13 23.75 -1.94 16.08
C THR A 13 22.39 -1.60 16.69
N VAL A 14 22.30 -1.61 18.01
CA VAL A 14 21.09 -1.16 18.72
C VAL A 14 20.95 0.34 18.53
N LYS A 15 19.86 0.75 17.87
CA LYS A 15 19.54 2.18 17.69
C LYS A 15 18.67 2.67 18.85
N LYS A 16 19.03 3.77 19.47
CA LYS A 16 18.17 4.47 20.44
C LYS A 16 17.11 5.26 19.67
N ALA A 17 16.08 4.58 19.20
CA ALA A 17 14.98 5.17 18.45
C ALA A 17 13.65 4.64 18.97
N ARG A 18 12.60 5.44 18.80
CA ARG A 18 11.21 4.98 18.94
C ARG A 18 10.75 4.46 17.59
N ASN A 19 10.09 3.33 17.59
CA ASN A 19 9.44 2.80 16.39
C ASN A 19 7.95 3.13 16.42
N GLY A 20 7.42 3.51 15.26
CA GLY A 20 6.00 3.75 15.03
C GLY A 20 5.55 3.05 13.76
N ARG A 21 4.25 2.94 13.59
CA ARG A 21 3.62 2.36 12.41
C ARG A 21 2.36 3.12 12.06
N LEU A 22 2.20 3.50 10.80
CA LEU A 22 0.92 3.86 10.21
C LEU A 22 0.34 2.58 9.57
N ALA A 23 -0.91 2.30 9.79
CA ALA A 23 -1.55 1.11 9.25
C ALA A 23 -3.06 1.30 9.12
N SER A 24 -3.64 0.62 8.14
CA SER A 24 -5.08 0.59 7.86
C SER A 24 -5.87 -0.40 8.73
N TRP A 25 -5.30 -0.92 9.81
CA TRP A 25 -5.94 -1.93 10.63
C TRP A 25 -7.27 -1.43 11.24
N ASP A 26 -8.26 -2.29 11.25
CA ASP A 26 -9.58 -1.97 11.79
C ASP A 26 -9.56 -2.01 13.33
N GLN A 27 -9.60 -0.81 13.93
CA GLN A 27 -9.59 -0.65 15.39
C GLN A 27 -10.81 -1.28 16.09
N ARG A 28 -11.85 -1.64 15.33
CA ARG A 28 -13.04 -2.32 15.83
C ARG A 28 -12.89 -3.86 15.84
N GLY A 29 -11.78 -4.38 15.26
CA GLY A 29 -11.52 -5.80 15.17
C GLY A 29 -12.42 -6.56 14.18
N LYS A 30 -12.92 -5.88 13.13
CA LYS A 30 -13.84 -6.44 12.13
C LYS A 30 -13.17 -6.75 10.79
N ASN A 31 -11.84 -6.82 10.73
CA ASN A 31 -11.04 -7.14 9.54
C ASN A 31 -11.24 -6.18 8.34
N GLN A 32 -11.69 -4.97 8.57
CA GLN A 32 -11.71 -3.93 7.53
C GLN A 32 -10.34 -3.22 7.47
N ASP A 33 -9.29 -3.99 7.19
CA ASP A 33 -7.89 -3.55 7.29
C ASP A 33 -7.40 -2.85 6.02
N TYR A 34 -8.20 -1.97 5.45
CA TYR A 34 -7.88 -1.25 4.21
C TYR A 34 -8.40 0.18 4.23
N TRP A 35 -7.81 1.02 3.40
CA TRP A 35 -8.36 2.33 3.03
C TRP A 35 -9.03 2.22 1.66
N GLU A 36 -10.18 2.82 1.54
CA GLU A 36 -10.83 3.05 0.26
C GLU A 36 -10.40 4.40 -0.29
N ILE A 37 -10.02 4.43 -1.57
CA ILE A 37 -9.64 5.65 -2.28
C ILE A 37 -10.65 5.88 -3.40
N PRO A 38 -11.66 6.74 -3.21
CA PRO A 38 -12.59 7.05 -4.28
C PRO A 38 -11.89 7.73 -5.46
N ALA A 39 -12.39 7.48 -6.67
CA ALA A 39 -11.81 8.07 -7.87
C ALA A 39 -11.83 9.60 -7.81
N GLY A 40 -10.70 10.23 -8.08
CA GLY A 40 -10.51 11.68 -8.02
C GLY A 40 -10.26 12.25 -6.61
N GLU A 41 -10.27 11.41 -5.58
CA GLU A 41 -10.02 11.83 -4.21
C GLU A 41 -8.57 11.62 -3.79
N THR A 42 -8.16 12.40 -2.80
CA THR A 42 -6.89 12.20 -2.10
C THR A 42 -7.18 11.88 -0.65
N ILE A 43 -6.65 10.76 -0.17
CA ILE A 43 -6.75 10.39 1.24
C ILE A 43 -5.40 10.54 1.93
N SER A 44 -5.41 10.95 3.19
CA SER A 44 -4.23 10.94 4.03
C SER A 44 -4.06 9.55 4.64
N LEU A 45 -2.93 8.89 4.35
CA LEU A 45 -2.55 7.65 5.03
C LEU A 45 -2.00 7.94 6.42
N GLY A 46 -1.53 9.16 6.65
CA GLY A 46 -1.10 9.66 7.93
C GLY A 46 0.06 10.65 7.89
N GLU A 47 0.32 11.22 9.04
CA GLU A 47 1.45 12.10 9.29
C GLU A 47 2.30 11.53 10.43
N VAL A 48 3.61 11.68 10.32
CA VAL A 48 4.57 11.27 11.34
C VAL A 48 5.40 12.47 11.73
N GLU A 49 5.37 12.80 13.02
CA GLU A 49 6.21 13.85 13.59
C GLU A 49 7.66 13.37 13.70
N GLY A 50 8.57 14.27 13.36
CA GLY A 50 10.01 14.03 13.34
C GLY A 50 10.79 14.61 14.52
N PRO A 51 12.11 14.55 14.45
CA PRO A 51 12.87 13.95 13.35
C PRO A 51 12.73 12.44 13.27
N GLY A 52 12.74 11.91 12.05
CA GLY A 52 12.48 10.49 11.85
C GLY A 52 12.99 9.95 10.50
N CYS A 53 12.72 8.69 10.28
CA CYS A 53 13.01 8.05 9.01
C CYS A 53 11.95 6.99 8.72
N ILE A 54 11.27 7.08 7.57
CA ILE A 54 10.48 5.96 7.08
C ILE A 54 11.45 4.91 6.57
N THR A 55 11.40 3.73 7.14
CA THR A 55 12.33 2.64 6.80
C THR A 55 11.68 1.52 5.99
N HIS A 56 10.35 1.49 5.97
CA HIS A 56 9.61 0.48 5.23
C HIS A 56 8.21 1.00 4.89
N ILE A 57 7.83 0.86 3.63
CA ILE A 57 6.45 0.98 3.17
C ILE A 57 6.05 -0.39 2.62
N TRP A 58 4.99 -0.95 3.16
CA TRP A 58 4.39 -2.18 2.68
C TRP A 58 2.90 -1.96 2.44
N MET A 59 2.40 -2.45 1.34
CA MET A 59 0.98 -2.46 1.08
C MET A 59 0.58 -3.58 0.13
N THR A 60 -0.70 -3.88 0.14
CA THR A 60 -1.40 -4.55 -0.96
C THR A 60 -2.40 -3.57 -1.54
N SER A 61 -2.67 -3.68 -2.82
CA SER A 61 -3.68 -2.84 -3.47
C SER A 61 -4.44 -3.64 -4.50
N SER A 62 -5.69 -3.26 -4.70
CA SER A 62 -6.52 -3.80 -5.77
C SER A 62 -7.54 -2.74 -6.20
N CYS A 63 -7.91 -2.75 -7.46
CA CYS A 63 -9.04 -1.98 -7.95
C CYS A 63 -10.13 -2.97 -8.34
N ARG A 64 -10.89 -3.40 -7.34
CA ARG A 64 -11.92 -4.43 -7.50
C ARG A 64 -13.27 -3.92 -7.05
N LYS A 65 -14.27 -4.37 -7.74
CA LYS A 65 -15.69 -4.16 -7.40
C LYS A 65 -16.27 -5.49 -6.95
N VAL A 66 -17.04 -5.46 -5.87
CA VAL A 66 -17.86 -6.61 -5.50
C VAL A 66 -19.01 -6.71 -6.48
N VAL A 67 -19.09 -7.82 -7.17
CA VAL A 67 -20.23 -8.19 -8.00
C VAL A 67 -21.08 -9.18 -7.21
N ALA A 68 -22.08 -8.66 -6.51
CA ALA A 68 -23.01 -9.47 -5.77
C ALA A 68 -24.34 -9.53 -6.53
N PRO A 69 -25.09 -10.64 -6.47
CA PRO A 69 -26.49 -10.63 -6.83
C PRO A 69 -27.20 -9.53 -6.06
N SER A 70 -28.13 -8.82 -6.69
CA SER A 70 -28.86 -7.69 -6.08
C SER A 70 -29.54 -8.06 -4.75
N ILE A 71 -29.88 -9.31 -4.56
CA ILE A 71 -30.43 -9.85 -3.30
C ILE A 71 -29.46 -9.71 -2.11
N LEU A 72 -28.17 -9.60 -2.36
CA LEU A 72 -27.15 -9.48 -1.32
C LEU A 72 -26.85 -8.01 -0.95
N ASP A 73 -27.26 -7.05 -1.78
CA ASP A 73 -27.01 -5.63 -1.52
C ASP A 73 -27.54 -5.15 -0.16
N PRO A 74 -28.78 -5.52 0.26
CA PRO A 74 -29.28 -5.16 1.58
C PRO A 74 -28.46 -5.81 2.71
N VAL A 75 -27.98 -7.02 2.52
CA VAL A 75 -27.17 -7.74 3.51
C VAL A 75 -25.80 -7.09 3.64
N LEU A 76 -25.15 -6.76 2.53
CA LEU A 76 -23.85 -6.10 2.49
C LEU A 76 -23.93 -4.71 3.14
N ASN A 77 -24.98 -3.94 2.84
CA ASN A 77 -25.16 -2.60 3.38
C ASN A 77 -25.59 -2.59 4.86
N ALA A 78 -26.32 -3.60 5.30
CA ALA A 78 -26.77 -3.73 6.70
C ALA A 78 -25.76 -4.44 7.60
N SER A 79 -24.85 -5.21 7.01
CA SER A 79 -23.86 -5.98 7.75
C SER A 79 -22.77 -5.08 8.33
N ALA A 80 -22.46 -5.28 9.60
CA ALA A 80 -21.28 -4.70 10.22
C ALA A 80 -19.99 -5.49 9.90
N ALA A 81 -20.14 -6.65 9.25
CA ALA A 81 -19.00 -7.47 8.82
C ALA A 81 -18.46 -6.97 7.48
N PRO A 82 -17.15 -6.96 7.28
CA PRO A 82 -16.55 -6.66 5.97
C PRO A 82 -17.04 -7.64 4.90
N VAL A 83 -17.13 -7.16 3.67
CA VAL A 83 -17.50 -8.00 2.53
C VAL A 83 -16.59 -9.23 2.41
N MET A 84 -15.33 -9.10 2.77
CA MET A 84 -14.36 -10.19 2.80
C MET A 84 -14.76 -11.37 3.71
N GLU A 85 -15.47 -11.11 4.82
CA GLU A 85 -15.90 -12.14 5.75
C GLU A 85 -17.14 -12.89 5.27
N ILE A 86 -18.05 -12.18 4.61
CA ILE A 86 -19.31 -12.79 4.10
C ILE A 86 -19.15 -13.35 2.69
N HIS A 87 -18.14 -12.92 1.96
CA HIS A 87 -17.82 -13.34 0.60
C HIS A 87 -17.83 -14.87 0.39
N PRO A 88 -17.12 -15.71 1.17
CA PRO A 88 -17.12 -17.15 0.93
C PRO A 88 -18.47 -17.81 1.16
N ALA A 89 -19.24 -17.31 2.14
CA ALA A 89 -20.53 -17.88 2.51
C ALA A 89 -21.65 -17.53 1.51
N LEU A 90 -21.55 -16.36 0.87
CA LEU A 90 -22.61 -15.83 -0.01
C LEU A 90 -22.27 -15.91 -1.50
N GLY A 91 -21.11 -16.47 -1.86
CA GLY A 91 -20.68 -16.58 -3.26
C GLY A 91 -20.46 -15.25 -3.95
N VAL A 92 -20.07 -14.23 -3.21
CA VAL A 92 -19.76 -12.90 -3.75
C VAL A 92 -18.53 -13.00 -4.65
N ILE A 93 -18.63 -12.46 -5.85
CA ILE A 93 -17.58 -12.46 -6.85
C ILE A 93 -16.93 -11.08 -6.90
N TRP A 94 -15.62 -11.07 -7.02
CA TRP A 94 -14.84 -9.86 -7.29
C TRP A 94 -14.67 -9.67 -8.78
N ASP A 95 -14.93 -8.46 -9.26
CA ASP A 95 -14.63 -8.04 -10.64
C ASP A 95 -13.56 -6.96 -10.62
N ASP A 96 -12.59 -7.09 -11.50
CA ASP A 96 -11.54 -6.08 -11.65
C ASP A 96 -12.11 -4.87 -12.38
N TYR A 97 -12.15 -3.73 -11.69
CA TYR A 97 -12.79 -2.52 -12.19
C TYR A 97 -11.90 -1.74 -13.17
N ASP A 98 -10.61 -1.62 -12.87
CA ASP A 98 -9.64 -0.91 -13.71
C ASP A 98 -8.29 -1.61 -13.73
N PRO A 99 -7.96 -2.30 -14.83
CA PRO A 99 -6.67 -3.00 -14.93
C PRO A 99 -5.45 -2.07 -14.99
N PHE A 100 -5.67 -0.78 -15.21
CA PHE A 100 -4.59 0.21 -15.29
C PHE A 100 -4.49 1.11 -14.06
N TYR A 101 -5.12 0.75 -12.94
CA TYR A 101 -5.16 1.58 -11.75
C TYR A 101 -3.78 1.89 -11.17
N TYR A 102 -2.79 1.02 -11.31
CA TYR A 102 -1.42 1.29 -10.86
C TYR A 102 -0.79 2.50 -11.55
N ARG A 103 -1.30 2.91 -12.72
CA ARG A 103 -0.87 4.12 -13.44
C ARG A 103 -1.69 5.35 -13.06
N LYS A 104 -2.85 5.17 -12.45
CA LYS A 104 -3.81 6.23 -12.15
C LYS A 104 -3.79 6.62 -10.67
N VAL A 105 -3.55 5.67 -9.79
CA VAL A 105 -3.34 5.95 -8.36
C VAL A 105 -1.95 6.53 -8.18
N LEU A 106 -1.87 7.64 -7.46
CA LEU A 106 -0.60 8.31 -7.17
C LEU A 106 -0.23 8.10 -5.70
N ILE A 107 1.03 7.88 -5.43
CA ILE A 107 1.60 8.04 -4.10
C ILE A 107 2.22 9.44 -3.99
N LYS A 108 1.87 10.15 -2.93
CA LYS A 108 2.39 11.49 -2.66
C LYS A 108 3.01 11.52 -1.25
N ILE A 109 4.25 11.97 -1.14
CA ILE A 109 4.93 12.14 0.13
C ILE A 109 5.53 13.53 0.21
N THR A 110 5.22 14.24 1.29
CA THR A 110 5.71 15.60 1.55
C THR A 110 6.51 15.60 2.85
N TRP A 111 7.70 16.19 2.81
CA TRP A 111 8.58 16.34 3.96
C TRP A 111 8.55 17.76 4.51
N ASP A 112 8.66 17.87 5.83
CA ASP A 112 9.08 19.11 6.53
C ASP A 112 8.27 20.35 6.15
N ASP A 113 6.97 20.22 5.94
CA ASP A 113 6.04 21.30 5.57
C ASP A 113 6.36 21.97 4.22
N GLN A 114 6.99 21.26 3.29
CA GLN A 114 7.22 21.78 1.96
C GLN A 114 5.90 22.00 1.21
N ASP A 115 5.84 23.06 0.40
CA ASP A 115 4.66 23.38 -0.42
C ASP A 115 4.45 22.40 -1.57
N THR A 116 5.50 21.71 -1.98
CA THR A 116 5.46 20.71 -3.05
C THR A 116 5.86 19.34 -2.54
N PRO A 117 5.21 18.28 -3.00
CA PRO A 117 5.59 16.92 -2.60
C PRO A 117 6.98 16.58 -3.15
N SER A 118 7.77 15.91 -2.33
CA SER A 118 9.08 15.39 -2.73
C SER A 118 8.97 14.05 -3.47
N VAL A 119 7.87 13.33 -3.24
CA VAL A 119 7.51 12.14 -4.00
C VAL A 119 6.11 12.36 -4.56
N LEU A 120 5.98 12.25 -5.88
CA LEU A 120 4.71 12.22 -6.58
C LEU A 120 4.88 11.35 -7.82
N ALA A 121 4.36 10.14 -7.74
CA ALA A 121 4.52 9.16 -8.81
C ALA A 121 3.30 8.24 -8.90
N PRO A 122 3.01 7.65 -10.07
CA PRO A 122 2.09 6.54 -10.14
C PRO A 122 2.51 5.42 -9.18
N LEU A 123 1.53 4.85 -8.48
CA LEU A 123 1.78 3.83 -7.46
C LEU A 123 2.61 2.66 -8.02
N GLY A 124 2.28 2.21 -9.22
CA GLY A 124 3.02 1.15 -9.87
C GLY A 124 4.47 1.52 -10.15
N ASP A 125 4.71 2.72 -10.67
CA ASP A 125 6.06 3.17 -11.00
C ASP A 125 6.93 3.30 -9.74
N PHE A 126 6.35 3.80 -8.65
CA PHE A 126 7.05 3.89 -7.37
C PHE A 126 7.53 2.52 -6.88
N PHE A 127 6.75 1.47 -7.10
CA PHE A 127 7.09 0.10 -6.69
C PHE A 127 7.67 -0.77 -7.82
N CYS A 128 8.15 -0.18 -8.91
CA CYS A 128 8.74 -0.89 -10.05
C CYS A 128 7.76 -1.79 -10.84
N ILE A 129 6.47 -1.48 -10.80
CA ILE A 129 5.45 -2.14 -11.62
C ILE A 129 5.24 -1.36 -12.91
N GLY A 130 5.86 -1.79 -14.01
CA GLY A 130 5.69 -1.16 -15.30
C GLY A 130 4.30 -1.43 -15.90
N ASN A 131 3.70 -0.40 -16.49
CA ASN A 131 2.45 -0.51 -17.27
C ASN A 131 1.27 -1.20 -16.60
N SER A 132 1.14 -1.11 -15.27
CA SER A 132 0.12 -1.85 -14.50
C SER A 132 0.20 -3.39 -14.63
N TYR A 133 1.34 -3.92 -14.99
CA TYR A 133 1.55 -5.35 -15.17
C TYR A 133 2.50 -5.88 -14.09
N PRO A 134 1.98 -6.29 -12.93
CA PRO A 134 2.84 -6.76 -11.85
C PRO A 134 3.42 -8.12 -12.16
N GLY A 135 4.65 -8.32 -11.72
CA GLY A 135 5.36 -9.58 -11.76
C GLY A 135 6.14 -9.77 -10.47
N ASN A 136 6.48 -11.00 -10.13
CA ASN A 136 7.37 -11.24 -9.01
C ASN A 136 8.72 -10.60 -9.28
N PHE A 137 9.12 -9.71 -8.38
CA PHE A 137 10.36 -8.93 -8.51
C PHE A 137 10.99 -8.74 -7.13
N SER A 138 12.29 -8.85 -7.06
CA SER A 138 13.04 -8.61 -5.83
C SER A 138 14.35 -7.90 -6.14
N SER A 139 14.60 -6.85 -5.40
CA SER A 139 15.87 -6.11 -5.39
C SER A 139 16.22 -5.76 -3.96
N LEU A 140 17.33 -5.05 -3.75
CA LEU A 140 17.70 -4.59 -2.42
C LEU A 140 16.63 -3.68 -1.78
N PRO A 141 16.12 -2.63 -2.48
CA PRO A 141 15.14 -1.73 -1.88
C PRO A 141 13.67 -2.05 -2.18
N PHE A 142 13.37 -2.90 -3.16
CA PHE A 142 11.99 -3.18 -3.54
C PHE A 142 11.70 -4.67 -3.64
N ASN A 143 10.46 -5.01 -3.26
CA ASN A 143 9.91 -6.34 -3.52
C ASN A 143 8.47 -6.20 -4.02
N VAL A 144 8.14 -6.97 -5.05
CA VAL A 144 6.79 -7.18 -5.55
C VAL A 144 6.50 -8.67 -5.53
N SER A 145 5.39 -9.05 -4.93
CA SER A 145 4.99 -10.45 -4.84
C SER A 145 3.50 -10.60 -5.12
N LEU A 146 3.16 -11.53 -5.97
CA LEU A 146 1.78 -11.86 -6.31
C LEU A 146 1.57 -13.37 -6.27
N LYS A 147 0.31 -13.75 -6.08
CA LYS A 147 -0.08 -15.16 -6.10
C LYS A 147 0.03 -15.72 -7.51
N PRO A 148 0.33 -17.03 -7.67
CA PRO A 148 0.47 -17.64 -9.00
C PRO A 148 -0.76 -17.45 -9.89
N GLU A 149 -1.96 -17.51 -9.32
CA GLU A 149 -3.23 -17.32 -10.03
C GLU A 149 -3.46 -15.88 -10.53
N GLU A 150 -2.71 -14.93 -10.00
CA GLU A 150 -2.75 -13.52 -10.40
C GLU A 150 -1.72 -13.17 -11.49
N ALA A 151 -0.81 -14.08 -11.79
CA ALA A 151 0.25 -13.83 -12.75
C ALA A 151 -0.32 -13.65 -14.18
N GLY A 152 0.31 -12.77 -14.95
CA GLY A 152 -0.06 -12.57 -16.34
C GLY A 152 -1.26 -11.65 -16.57
N ARG A 153 -1.72 -10.91 -15.54
CA ARG A 153 -2.86 -10.00 -15.66
C ARG A 153 -2.46 -8.55 -15.38
N TYR A 154 -3.01 -7.64 -16.19
CA TYR A 154 -2.94 -6.21 -15.87
C TYR A 154 -3.75 -5.91 -14.62
N GLY A 155 -3.21 -5.01 -13.77
CA GLY A 155 -3.88 -4.60 -12.54
C GLY A 155 -4.05 -5.73 -11.51
N ALA A 156 -3.35 -6.84 -11.65
CA ALA A 156 -3.43 -7.93 -10.69
C ALA A 156 -3.03 -7.47 -9.29
N PRO A 157 -3.77 -7.89 -8.24
CA PRO A 157 -3.41 -7.59 -6.87
C PRO A 157 -2.05 -8.19 -6.52
N CYS A 158 -1.22 -7.40 -5.89
CA CYS A 158 0.08 -7.85 -5.40
C CYS A 158 0.43 -7.18 -4.08
N SER A 159 1.37 -7.76 -3.36
CA SER A 159 2.02 -7.07 -2.26
C SER A 159 3.28 -6.38 -2.75
N VAL A 160 3.50 -5.18 -2.25
CA VAL A 160 4.66 -4.36 -2.60
C VAL A 160 5.37 -3.90 -1.34
N SER A 161 6.68 -3.82 -1.41
CA SER A 161 7.53 -3.30 -0.33
C SER A 161 8.58 -2.34 -0.88
N CYS A 162 8.82 -1.28 -0.12
CA CYS A 162 9.91 -0.35 -0.32
C CYS A 162 10.71 -0.23 0.98
N TYR A 163 12.00 -0.48 0.90
CA TYR A 163 12.95 -0.41 2.02
C TYR A 163 13.92 0.77 1.90
N PHE A 164 13.66 1.70 0.99
CA PHE A 164 14.44 2.93 0.92
C PHE A 164 14.29 3.71 2.23
N PRO A 165 15.39 4.05 2.90
CA PRO A 165 15.34 4.96 4.05
C PRO A 165 14.99 6.37 3.58
N MET A 166 13.94 6.94 4.16
CA MET A 166 13.43 8.28 3.83
C MET A 166 13.47 9.15 5.09
N PRO A 167 14.62 9.80 5.36
CA PRO A 167 14.75 10.67 6.54
C PRO A 167 14.01 11.98 6.36
N PHE A 168 13.51 12.53 7.47
CA PHE A 168 12.87 13.84 7.55
C PHE A 168 13.19 14.51 8.89
N ASN A 169 13.14 15.83 8.94
CA ASN A 169 13.52 16.58 10.14
C ASN A 169 12.33 16.96 11.02
N LYS A 170 11.23 17.41 10.43
CA LYS A 170 10.05 17.87 11.17
C LYS A 170 8.91 16.89 11.06
N LYS A 171 8.49 16.57 9.86
CA LYS A 171 7.40 15.62 9.63
C LYS A 171 7.41 14.98 8.25
N ALA A 172 6.73 13.86 8.14
CA ALA A 172 6.41 13.18 6.90
C ALA A 172 4.89 13.05 6.76
N LYS A 173 4.32 13.49 5.64
CA LYS A 173 2.92 13.28 5.28
C LYS A 173 2.84 12.35 4.10
N ILE A 174 2.02 11.30 4.19
CA ILE A 174 1.82 10.30 3.14
C ILE A 174 0.35 10.32 2.71
N GLU A 175 0.15 10.47 1.39
CA GLU A 175 -1.16 10.57 0.74
C GLU A 175 -1.25 9.66 -0.48
#